data_7b901e27f2c3530f842acb062941b579
#
_entry.id   7b901e27f2c3530f842acb062941b579
#
_cell.length_a   1.000
_cell.length_b   1.000
_cell.length_c   1.000
_cell.angle_alpha   90.00
_cell.angle_beta   90.00
_cell.angle_gamma   90.00
#
_symmetry.space_group_name_H-M   'P 1'
#
loop_
_entity.id
_entity.type
_entity.pdbx_description
1 polymer ?
#
loop_
_entity_poly.entity_id
_entity_poly.type
_entity_poly.pdbx_seq_one_letter_code
_entity_poly.pdbx_strand_id
1 'polypeptide(L)'
;MPLIKTFEIDVKTKLYLWDVEEKLTDLQQAVVLTSQQQETLQAIRNEKGKKNFLATRLLLKNIGYTPTALFYDPNGKPFLSDGKQISISHSFNKVAVIISDRKVGVDIEKKREKIVAIAHKFTQWNFKAASFSLESIIQKLTMTWCAKEVGFKIHGNPELTLNDVKVRDFFPTDSSTEILVGRGKYEVNFIFIEDYVLGYCHSIK
;
A
#
# COMPACT_ATOMS: atom_id res chain seq x y z
N MET A 1 11.02 -12.57 16.20
CA MET A 1 11.42 -11.64 15.11
C MET A 1 10.28 -11.58 14.13
N PRO A 2 9.87 -10.39 13.70
CA PRO A 2 8.77 -10.24 12.73
C PRO A 2 9.11 -10.96 11.42
N LEU A 3 8.14 -11.64 10.84
CA LEU A 3 8.29 -12.29 9.55
C LEU A 3 8.22 -11.23 8.45
N ILE A 4 9.38 -10.66 8.08
CA ILE A 4 9.47 -9.75 6.94
C ILE A 4 9.69 -10.60 5.68
N LYS A 5 8.72 -10.56 4.78
CA LYS A 5 8.87 -11.10 3.44
C LYS A 5 9.39 -10.01 2.51
N THR A 6 10.53 -10.26 1.88
CA THR A 6 11.12 -9.34 0.90
C THR A 6 10.90 -9.87 -0.50
N PHE A 7 10.39 -9.01 -1.38
CA PHE A 7 10.28 -9.26 -2.81
C PHE A 7 11.27 -8.34 -3.53
N GLU A 8 12.23 -8.92 -4.22
CA GLU A 8 13.13 -8.19 -5.09
C GLU A 8 12.45 -8.01 -6.46
N ILE A 9 11.85 -6.84 -6.66
CA ILE A 9 11.13 -6.52 -7.90
C ILE A 9 12.12 -6.34 -9.05
N ASP A 10 13.19 -5.61 -8.79
CA ASP A 10 14.36 -5.45 -9.66
C ASP A 10 15.57 -4.97 -8.82
N VAL A 11 16.70 -4.73 -9.47
CA VAL A 11 17.95 -4.30 -8.81
C VAL A 11 17.84 -3.00 -8.01
N LYS A 12 16.84 -2.18 -8.31
CA LYS A 12 16.63 -0.86 -7.69
C LYS A 12 15.37 -0.79 -6.83
N THR A 13 14.52 -1.81 -6.86
CA THR A 13 13.18 -1.79 -6.26
C THR A 13 12.98 -3.00 -5.38
N LYS A 14 12.76 -2.77 -4.09
CA LYS A 14 12.42 -3.81 -3.12
C LYS A 14 11.10 -3.51 -2.46
N LEU A 15 10.29 -4.55 -2.30
CA LEU A 15 9.02 -4.51 -1.60
C LEU A 15 9.11 -5.40 -0.37
N TYR A 16 8.71 -4.85 0.76
CA TYR A 16 8.74 -5.50 2.06
C TYR A 16 7.31 -5.66 2.56
N LEU A 17 7.01 -6.84 3.05
CA LEU A 17 5.72 -7.16 3.67
C LEU A 17 5.95 -7.69 5.07
N TRP A 18 5.26 -7.13 6.03
CA TRP A 18 5.28 -7.56 7.43
C TRP A 18 3.89 -7.98 7.88
N ASP A 19 3.81 -9.14 8.52
CA ASP A 19 2.64 -9.60 9.25
C ASP A 19 2.78 -9.19 10.71
N VAL A 20 1.97 -8.22 11.15
CA VAL A 20 2.07 -7.59 12.47
C VAL A 20 1.31 -8.44 13.49
N GLU A 21 1.96 -9.45 14.04
CA GLU A 21 1.42 -10.34 15.09
C GLU A 21 1.76 -9.86 16.50
N GLU A 22 2.79 -8.99 16.62
CA GLU A 22 3.29 -8.51 17.89
C GLU A 22 2.24 -7.72 18.68
N LYS A 23 2.34 -7.76 20.03
CA LYS A 23 1.56 -6.90 20.90
C LYS A 23 2.03 -5.45 20.78
N LEU A 24 1.13 -4.50 21.06
CA LEU A 24 1.46 -3.07 21.02
C LEU A 24 2.65 -2.73 21.93
N THR A 25 2.70 -3.32 23.12
CA THR A 25 3.78 -3.14 24.10
C THR A 25 5.14 -3.55 23.55
N ASP A 26 5.19 -4.67 22.84
CA ASP A 26 6.42 -5.22 22.29
C ASP A 26 6.95 -4.33 21.16
N LEU A 27 6.05 -3.84 20.30
CA LEU A 27 6.39 -2.88 19.26
C LEU A 27 6.89 -1.55 19.83
N GLN A 28 6.27 -1.06 20.92
CA GLN A 28 6.70 0.17 21.59
C GLN A 28 8.11 0.04 22.19
N GLN A 29 8.46 -1.10 22.75
CA GLN A 29 9.81 -1.37 23.29
C GLN A 29 10.87 -1.54 22.20
N ALA A 30 10.48 -2.07 21.02
CA ALA A 30 11.41 -2.35 19.93
C ALA A 30 11.79 -1.14 19.08
N VAL A 31 11.00 -0.06 19.13
CA VAL A 31 11.16 1.13 18.27
C VAL A 31 11.62 2.32 19.09
N VAL A 32 12.71 2.97 18.67
CA VAL A 32 13.08 4.31 19.16
C VAL A 32 12.35 5.35 18.31
N LEU A 33 11.60 6.23 18.97
CA LEU A 33 10.83 7.29 18.32
C LEU A 33 11.43 8.66 18.65
N THR A 34 11.40 9.58 17.69
CA THR A 34 11.62 11.01 17.95
C THR A 34 10.46 11.60 18.75
N SER A 35 10.65 12.79 19.36
CA SER A 35 9.56 13.47 20.10
C SER A 35 8.32 13.69 19.23
N GLN A 36 8.49 14.15 18.00
CA GLN A 36 7.39 14.34 17.04
C GLN A 36 6.68 13.02 16.69
N GLN A 37 7.41 11.91 16.56
CA GLN A 37 6.83 10.60 16.32
C GLN A 37 6.07 10.08 17.53
N GLN A 38 6.52 10.39 18.75
CA GLN A 38 5.78 10.06 19.98
C GLN A 38 4.45 10.81 20.05
N GLU A 39 4.44 12.11 19.75
CA GLU A 39 3.21 12.90 19.65
C GLU A 39 2.24 12.32 18.61
N THR A 40 2.76 11.97 17.42
CA THR A 40 1.95 11.34 16.38
C THR A 40 1.35 10.02 16.85
N LEU A 41 2.15 9.18 17.52
CA LEU A 41 1.68 7.89 18.07
C LEU A 41 0.56 8.09 19.11
N GLN A 42 0.70 9.10 19.98
CA GLN A 42 -0.29 9.43 20.99
C GLN A 42 -1.61 9.91 20.37
N ALA A 43 -1.54 10.68 19.27
CA ALA A 43 -2.70 11.17 18.55
C ALA A 43 -3.51 10.06 17.85
N ILE A 44 -2.90 8.91 17.56
CA ILE A 44 -3.61 7.77 16.97
C ILE A 44 -4.54 7.15 18.01
N ARG A 45 -5.85 7.15 17.73
CA ARG A 45 -6.88 6.71 18.70
C ARG A 45 -6.98 5.19 18.86
N ASN A 46 -6.86 4.45 17.78
CA ASN A 46 -7.08 3.00 17.81
C ASN A 46 -5.75 2.21 17.86
N GLU A 47 -5.79 1.08 18.56
CA GLU A 47 -4.62 0.22 18.76
C GLU A 47 -4.01 -0.27 17.43
N LYS A 48 -4.86 -0.64 16.48
CA LYS A 48 -4.42 -1.10 15.17
C LYS A 48 -3.60 -0.04 14.43
N GLY A 49 -4.05 1.21 14.44
CA GLY A 49 -3.29 2.32 13.85
C GLY A 49 -1.94 2.53 14.55
N LYS A 50 -1.90 2.42 15.89
CA LYS A 50 -0.64 2.48 16.66
C LYS A 50 0.31 1.34 16.27
N LYS A 51 -0.21 0.11 16.15
CA LYS A 51 0.59 -1.05 15.71
C LYS A 51 1.15 -0.85 14.30
N ASN A 52 0.34 -0.43 13.35
CA ASN A 52 0.77 -0.16 11.96
C ASN A 52 1.83 0.95 11.90
N PHE A 53 1.65 2.01 12.69
CA PHE A 53 2.62 3.11 12.79
C PHE A 53 3.98 2.64 13.31
N LEU A 54 3.99 1.83 14.35
CA LEU A 54 5.21 1.28 14.96
C LEU A 54 5.85 0.22 14.06
N ALA A 55 5.04 -0.68 13.49
CA ALA A 55 5.51 -1.72 12.59
C ALA A 55 6.22 -1.14 11.35
N THR A 56 5.67 -0.07 10.76
CA THR A 56 6.32 0.63 9.64
C THR A 56 7.71 1.11 10.01
N ARG A 57 7.87 1.70 11.19
CA ARG A 57 9.18 2.21 11.67
C ARG A 57 10.14 1.11 12.02
N LEU A 58 9.64 0.05 12.62
CA LEU A 58 10.46 -1.13 12.94
C LEU A 58 10.90 -1.86 11.67
N LEU A 59 10.04 -1.95 10.65
CA LEU A 59 10.40 -2.47 9.34
C LEU A 59 11.56 -1.64 8.74
N LEU A 60 11.43 -0.31 8.73
CA LEU A 60 12.47 0.58 8.21
C LEU A 60 13.78 0.44 9.00
N LYS A 61 13.71 0.34 10.33
CA LYS A 61 14.89 0.05 11.18
C LYS A 61 15.56 -1.25 10.79
N ASN A 62 14.80 -2.31 10.57
CA ASN A 62 15.35 -3.63 10.22
C ASN A 62 16.04 -3.66 8.85
N ILE A 63 15.68 -2.75 7.95
CA ILE A 63 16.34 -2.60 6.65
C ILE A 63 17.38 -1.46 6.62
N GLY A 64 17.76 -0.94 7.80
CA GLY A 64 18.91 -0.06 7.98
C GLY A 64 18.59 1.45 8.08
N TYR A 65 17.32 1.84 8.12
CA TYR A 65 16.97 3.26 8.28
C TYR A 65 16.93 3.70 9.74
N THR A 66 17.42 4.91 9.99
CA THR A 66 17.31 5.55 11.31
C THR A 66 15.88 6.06 11.56
N PRO A 67 15.49 6.34 12.82
CA PRO A 67 14.18 6.90 13.13
C PRO A 67 13.86 8.22 12.42
N THR A 68 14.87 9.01 12.09
CA THR A 68 14.74 10.31 11.43
C THR A 68 14.72 10.21 9.89
N ALA A 69 14.96 9.03 9.33
CA ALA A 69 15.05 8.88 7.87
C ALA A 69 13.70 9.01 7.17
N LEU A 70 12.58 8.63 7.84
CA LEU A 70 11.24 8.76 7.30
C LEU A 70 10.59 10.06 7.77
N PHE A 71 10.19 10.89 6.82
CA PHE A 71 9.42 12.11 7.06
C PHE A 71 8.25 12.21 6.06
N TYR A 72 7.33 13.14 6.31
CA TYR A 72 6.13 13.33 5.50
C TYR A 72 6.02 14.79 5.08
N ASP A 73 5.54 15.03 3.86
CA ASP A 73 5.15 16.36 3.43
C ASP A 73 3.83 16.82 4.08
N PRO A 74 3.41 18.09 3.90
CA PRO A 74 2.15 18.59 4.43
C PRO A 74 0.91 17.82 3.95
N ASN A 75 0.99 17.11 2.83
CA ASN A 75 -0.08 16.29 2.27
C ASN A 75 -0.05 14.83 2.76
N GLY A 76 0.90 14.49 3.64
CA GLY A 76 1.05 13.14 4.19
C GLY A 76 1.80 12.15 3.28
N LYS A 77 2.45 12.60 2.21
CA LYS A 77 3.27 11.74 1.36
C LYS A 77 4.59 11.42 2.07
N PRO A 78 4.99 10.13 2.16
CA PRO A 78 6.25 9.74 2.78
C PRO A 78 7.46 10.02 1.88
N PHE A 79 8.59 10.38 2.51
CA PHE A 79 9.90 10.58 1.90
C PHE A 79 11.00 9.95 2.76
N LEU A 80 12.11 9.57 2.12
CA LEU A 80 13.32 9.10 2.79
C LEU A 80 14.45 10.12 2.66
N SER A 81 15.25 10.26 3.73
CA SER A 81 16.35 11.22 3.79
C SER A 81 17.50 10.94 2.80
N ASP A 82 17.61 9.70 2.31
CA ASP A 82 18.58 9.30 1.28
C ASP A 82 18.14 9.60 -0.15
N GLY A 83 16.95 10.23 -0.33
CA GLY A 83 16.39 10.58 -1.63
C GLY A 83 15.68 9.44 -2.36
N LYS A 84 15.69 8.23 -1.83
CA LYS A 84 14.91 7.12 -2.41
C LYS A 84 13.43 7.38 -2.28
N GLN A 85 12.70 6.89 -3.25
CA GLN A 85 11.25 6.93 -3.25
C GLN A 85 10.69 5.82 -2.36
N ILE A 86 9.67 6.15 -1.60
CA ILE A 86 8.98 5.20 -0.73
C ILE A 86 7.47 5.31 -0.92
N SER A 87 6.79 4.18 -0.85
CA SER A 87 5.33 4.13 -0.67
C SER A 87 4.98 3.12 0.41
N ILE A 88 3.95 3.42 1.19
CA ILE A 88 3.56 2.66 2.36
C ILE A 88 2.07 2.35 2.28
N SER A 89 1.69 1.13 2.61
CA SER A 89 0.29 0.75 2.79
C SER A 89 0.14 -0.24 3.93
N HIS A 90 -1.08 -0.32 4.47
CA HIS A 90 -1.41 -1.27 5.52
C HIS A 90 -2.88 -1.65 5.47
N SER A 91 -3.15 -2.92 5.66
CA SER A 91 -4.52 -3.45 5.80
C SER A 91 -4.55 -4.51 6.89
N PHE A 92 -5.41 -4.35 7.88
CA PHE A 92 -5.49 -5.23 9.06
C PHE A 92 -4.14 -5.37 9.78
N ASN A 93 -3.57 -6.56 9.75
CA ASN A 93 -2.29 -6.89 10.39
C ASN A 93 -1.11 -6.87 9.39
N LYS A 94 -1.31 -6.46 8.15
CA LYS A 94 -0.23 -6.41 7.16
C LYS A 94 0.21 -4.98 6.89
N VAL A 95 1.52 -4.79 6.85
CA VAL A 95 2.20 -3.55 6.46
C VAL A 95 3.06 -3.83 5.24
N ALA A 96 2.86 -3.06 4.17
CA ALA A 96 3.63 -3.13 2.95
C ALA A 96 4.41 -1.84 2.73
N VAL A 97 5.70 -1.96 2.41
CA VAL A 97 6.59 -0.84 2.09
C VAL A 97 7.35 -1.16 0.81
N ILE A 98 7.30 -0.28 -0.17
CA ILE A 98 8.12 -0.37 -1.37
C ILE A 98 9.12 0.79 -1.39
N ILE A 99 10.38 0.49 -1.72
CA ILE A 99 11.48 1.47 -1.80
C ILE A 99 12.20 1.31 -3.13
N SER A 100 12.50 2.43 -3.79
CA SER A 100 13.17 2.44 -5.09
C SER A 100 13.90 3.75 -5.34
N ASP A 101 14.81 3.75 -6.32
CA ASP A 101 15.38 4.98 -6.91
C ASP A 101 14.39 5.68 -7.86
N ARG A 102 13.27 5.05 -8.19
CA ARG A 102 12.21 5.55 -9.09
C ARG A 102 10.92 5.78 -8.31
N LYS A 103 10.01 6.59 -8.87
CA LYS A 103 8.67 6.75 -8.28
C LYS A 103 8.00 5.38 -8.14
N VAL A 104 7.42 5.15 -6.99
CA VAL A 104 6.73 3.89 -6.63
C VAL A 104 5.38 4.15 -6.00
N GLY A 105 4.51 3.17 -6.12
CA GLY A 105 3.25 3.10 -5.40
C GLY A 105 3.01 1.68 -4.93
N VAL A 106 2.49 1.51 -3.72
CA VAL A 106 2.06 0.23 -3.16
C VAL A 106 0.73 0.39 -2.45
N ASP A 107 -0.11 -0.62 -2.59
CA ASP A 107 -1.32 -0.76 -1.79
C ASP A 107 -1.56 -2.22 -1.44
N ILE A 108 -2.06 -2.49 -0.24
CA ILE A 108 -2.44 -3.82 0.22
C ILE A 108 -3.82 -3.78 0.83
N GLU A 109 -4.69 -4.72 0.41
CA GLU A 109 -6.05 -4.81 0.91
C GLU A 109 -6.49 -6.24 1.17
N LYS A 110 -7.20 -6.43 2.29
CA LYS A 110 -7.85 -7.68 2.61
C LYS A 110 -9.11 -7.85 1.74
N LYS A 111 -9.26 -8.99 1.09
CA LYS A 111 -10.49 -9.34 0.36
C LYS A 111 -11.65 -9.47 1.34
N ARG A 112 -12.70 -8.68 1.15
CA ARG A 112 -13.89 -8.68 2.00
C ARG A 112 -15.13 -8.37 1.19
N GLU A 113 -16.22 -9.02 1.52
CA GLU A 113 -17.52 -8.82 0.86
C GLU A 113 -18.00 -7.35 0.93
N LYS A 114 -17.63 -6.61 1.97
CA LYS A 114 -17.95 -5.18 2.13
C LYS A 114 -17.55 -4.33 0.93
N ILE A 115 -16.53 -4.74 0.14
CA ILE A 115 -16.08 -3.98 -1.04
C ILE A 115 -17.16 -3.90 -2.12
N VAL A 116 -18.05 -4.90 -2.20
CA VAL A 116 -19.18 -4.93 -3.14
C VAL A 116 -20.14 -3.77 -2.87
N ALA A 117 -20.42 -3.48 -1.59
CA ALA A 117 -21.32 -2.40 -1.19
C ALA A 117 -20.79 -1.00 -1.54
N ILE A 118 -19.47 -0.83 -1.60
CA ILE A 118 -18.83 0.47 -1.89
C ILE A 118 -18.32 0.58 -3.33
N ALA A 119 -18.47 -0.45 -4.15
CA ALA A 119 -17.92 -0.51 -5.51
C ALA A 119 -18.34 0.69 -6.38
N HIS A 120 -19.58 1.16 -6.24
CA HIS A 120 -20.11 2.32 -6.96
C HIS A 120 -19.32 3.62 -6.74
N LYS A 121 -18.50 3.70 -5.69
CA LYS A 121 -17.67 4.87 -5.36
C LYS A 121 -16.38 4.95 -6.18
N PHE A 122 -15.91 3.83 -6.75
CA PHE A 122 -14.60 3.79 -7.40
C PHE A 122 -14.59 3.05 -8.75
N THR A 123 -15.66 2.35 -9.13
CA THR A 123 -15.76 1.69 -10.43
C THR A 123 -17.16 1.77 -11.00
N GLN A 124 -17.25 1.80 -12.34
CA GLN A 124 -18.49 1.69 -13.08
C GLN A 124 -18.70 0.28 -13.65
N TRP A 125 -17.83 -0.68 -13.29
CA TRP A 125 -17.96 -2.05 -13.72
C TRP A 125 -19.29 -2.66 -13.26
N ASN A 126 -20.12 -3.11 -14.23
CA ASN A 126 -21.39 -3.77 -13.93
C ASN A 126 -21.15 -5.25 -13.57
N PHE A 127 -20.65 -5.50 -12.38
CA PHE A 127 -20.33 -6.85 -11.90
C PHE A 127 -21.58 -7.71 -11.66
N LYS A 128 -22.79 -7.12 -11.56
CA LYS A 128 -24.05 -7.86 -11.45
C LYS A 128 -24.44 -8.56 -12.74
N ALA A 129 -24.00 -8.04 -13.88
CA ALA A 129 -24.20 -8.66 -15.18
C ALA A 129 -23.05 -9.61 -15.59
N ALA A 130 -22.01 -9.71 -14.77
CA ALA A 130 -20.85 -10.56 -15.05
C ALA A 130 -21.11 -12.00 -14.58
N SER A 131 -20.72 -12.98 -15.40
CA SER A 131 -20.80 -14.41 -15.07
C SER A 131 -19.63 -14.86 -14.18
N PHE A 132 -19.40 -14.13 -13.07
CA PHE A 132 -18.36 -14.43 -12.10
C PHE A 132 -18.95 -14.91 -10.78
N SER A 133 -18.22 -15.77 -10.06
CA SER A 133 -18.54 -16.10 -8.68
C SER A 133 -18.39 -14.86 -7.78
N LEU A 134 -19.07 -14.84 -6.63
CA LEU A 134 -18.93 -13.75 -5.65
C LEU A 134 -17.47 -13.55 -5.21
N GLU A 135 -16.73 -14.63 -5.04
CA GLU A 135 -15.30 -14.57 -4.70
C GLU A 135 -14.48 -13.86 -5.79
N SER A 136 -14.71 -14.20 -7.06
CA SER A 136 -14.05 -13.54 -8.20
C SER A 136 -14.42 -12.06 -8.31
N ILE A 137 -15.68 -11.71 -8.01
CA ILE A 137 -16.13 -10.31 -7.95
C ILE A 137 -15.41 -9.55 -6.85
N ILE A 138 -15.36 -10.10 -5.63
CA ILE A 138 -14.63 -9.51 -4.49
C ILE A 138 -13.15 -9.34 -4.85
N GLN A 139 -12.52 -10.35 -5.44
CA GLN A 139 -11.12 -10.28 -5.84
C GLN A 139 -10.89 -9.16 -6.86
N LYS A 140 -11.64 -9.11 -7.97
CA LYS A 140 -11.49 -8.07 -9.00
C LYS A 140 -11.77 -6.67 -8.46
N LEU A 141 -12.77 -6.50 -7.60
CA LEU A 141 -13.04 -5.21 -6.96
C LEU A 141 -11.90 -4.78 -6.03
N THR A 142 -11.32 -5.73 -5.26
CA THR A 142 -10.16 -5.45 -4.40
C THR A 142 -8.92 -5.07 -5.23
N MET A 143 -8.67 -5.79 -6.33
CA MET A 143 -7.61 -5.46 -7.28
C MET A 143 -7.80 -4.07 -7.89
N THR A 144 -9.03 -3.74 -8.31
CA THR A 144 -9.37 -2.42 -8.87
C THR A 144 -9.14 -1.30 -7.85
N TRP A 145 -9.52 -1.51 -6.60
CA TRP A 145 -9.26 -0.56 -5.51
C TRP A 145 -7.75 -0.38 -5.30
N CYS A 146 -6.99 -1.47 -5.13
CA CYS A 146 -5.53 -1.40 -5.01
C CYS A 146 -4.87 -0.69 -6.19
N ALA A 147 -5.29 -0.97 -7.43
CA ALA A 147 -4.74 -0.31 -8.62
C ALA A 147 -4.97 1.20 -8.60
N LYS A 148 -6.13 1.66 -8.14
CA LYS A 148 -6.44 3.08 -8.00
C LYS A 148 -5.61 3.75 -6.90
N GLU A 149 -5.50 3.13 -5.73
CA GLU A 149 -4.65 3.62 -4.63
C GLU A 149 -3.17 3.68 -5.02
N VAL A 150 -2.68 2.68 -5.74
CA VAL A 150 -1.31 2.67 -6.29
C VAL A 150 -1.11 3.84 -7.26
N GLY A 151 -2.07 4.06 -8.16
CA GLY A 151 -2.04 5.18 -9.11
C GLY A 151 -2.05 6.55 -8.42
N PHE A 152 -2.89 6.71 -7.40
CA PHE A 152 -2.93 7.91 -6.59
C PHE A 152 -1.58 8.16 -5.87
N LYS A 153 -1.02 7.14 -5.23
CA LYS A 153 0.23 7.23 -4.47
C LYS A 153 1.44 7.52 -5.37
N ILE A 154 1.56 6.88 -6.54
CA ILE A 154 2.70 7.11 -7.44
C ILE A 154 2.63 8.49 -8.09
N HIS A 155 1.44 8.99 -8.42
CA HIS A 155 1.27 10.32 -9.00
C HIS A 155 1.58 11.41 -7.98
N GLY A 156 1.07 11.29 -6.76
CA GLY A 156 1.38 12.14 -5.60
C GLY A 156 0.80 13.56 -5.70
N ASN A 157 -0.18 13.82 -6.55
CA ASN A 157 -0.93 15.08 -6.55
C ASN A 157 -2.14 14.96 -5.61
N PRO A 158 -2.21 15.76 -4.52
CA PRO A 158 -3.30 15.69 -3.55
C PRO A 158 -4.67 16.16 -4.09
N GLU A 159 -4.68 16.87 -5.22
CA GLU A 159 -5.94 17.33 -5.86
C GLU A 159 -6.66 16.20 -6.61
N LEU A 160 -5.97 15.09 -6.90
CA LEU A 160 -6.58 13.95 -7.58
C LEU A 160 -7.47 13.16 -6.62
N THR A 161 -8.48 12.55 -7.21
CA THR A 161 -9.35 11.58 -6.55
C THR A 161 -9.09 10.17 -7.12
N LEU A 162 -9.57 9.15 -6.45
CA LEU A 162 -9.49 7.78 -6.99
C LEU A 162 -10.21 7.62 -8.34
N ASN A 163 -11.18 8.48 -8.65
CA ASN A 163 -11.89 8.46 -9.93
C ASN A 163 -11.05 8.98 -11.09
N ASP A 164 -10.00 9.75 -10.82
CA ASP A 164 -9.07 10.24 -11.83
C ASP A 164 -8.06 9.17 -12.26
N VAL A 165 -7.92 8.10 -11.49
CA VAL A 165 -7.16 6.92 -11.87
C VAL A 165 -8.03 6.00 -12.71
N LYS A 166 -7.73 5.92 -14.01
CA LYS A 166 -8.43 5.01 -14.93
C LYS A 166 -7.71 3.67 -14.93
N VAL A 167 -8.43 2.59 -14.67
CA VAL A 167 -7.91 1.23 -14.66
C VAL A 167 -8.42 0.53 -15.91
N ARG A 168 -7.49 -0.04 -16.72
CA ARG A 168 -7.85 -0.88 -17.86
C ARG A 168 -8.55 -2.13 -17.35
N ASP A 169 -9.53 -2.61 -18.09
CA ASP A 169 -10.25 -3.83 -17.70
C ASP A 169 -9.32 -5.07 -17.72
N PHE A 170 -9.55 -5.98 -16.79
CA PHE A 170 -8.74 -7.17 -16.55
C PHE A 170 -9.59 -8.27 -15.93
N PHE A 171 -9.09 -9.52 -15.97
CA PHE A 171 -9.74 -10.65 -15.29
C PHE A 171 -9.27 -10.79 -13.83
N PRO A 172 -10.10 -11.36 -12.94
CA PRO A 172 -9.69 -11.61 -11.53
C PRO A 172 -8.42 -12.46 -11.39
N THR A 173 -8.06 -13.21 -12.42
CA THR A 173 -6.88 -14.09 -12.47
C THR A 173 -5.64 -13.43 -13.04
N ASP A 174 -5.75 -12.21 -13.56
CA ASP A 174 -4.61 -11.50 -14.14
C ASP A 174 -3.63 -11.09 -13.05
N SER A 175 -2.34 -11.14 -13.37
CA SER A 175 -1.25 -10.73 -12.47
C SER A 175 -0.90 -9.25 -12.58
N SER A 176 -1.45 -8.53 -13.56
CA SER A 176 -1.24 -7.09 -13.73
C SER A 176 -2.40 -6.42 -14.45
N THR A 177 -2.43 -5.10 -14.38
CA THR A 177 -3.29 -4.23 -15.17
C THR A 177 -2.60 -2.91 -15.45
N GLU A 178 -3.07 -2.23 -16.47
CA GLU A 178 -2.60 -0.89 -16.84
C GLU A 178 -3.49 0.18 -16.17
N ILE A 179 -2.85 1.23 -15.67
CA ILE A 179 -3.55 2.42 -15.18
C ILE A 179 -3.09 3.68 -15.90
N LEU A 180 -4.02 4.64 -16.03
CA LEU A 180 -3.75 5.99 -16.51
C LEU A 180 -4.10 6.98 -15.41
N VAL A 181 -3.17 7.87 -15.05
CA VAL A 181 -3.39 8.94 -14.08
C VAL A 181 -2.65 10.20 -14.52
N GLY A 182 -3.38 11.30 -14.68
CA GLY A 182 -2.85 12.50 -15.32
C GLY A 182 -2.37 12.17 -16.76
N ARG A 183 -1.08 12.47 -17.03
CA ARG A 183 -0.43 12.08 -18.29
C ARG A 183 0.41 10.80 -18.15
N GLY A 184 0.40 10.19 -16.97
CA GLY A 184 1.17 8.98 -16.67
C GLY A 184 0.42 7.72 -17.01
N LYS A 185 1.15 6.74 -17.55
CA LYS A 185 0.72 5.38 -17.81
C LYS A 185 1.62 4.44 -17.02
N TYR A 186 1.03 3.56 -16.23
CA TYR A 186 1.78 2.64 -15.37
C TYR A 186 1.17 1.25 -15.43
N GLU A 187 2.02 0.24 -15.26
CA GLU A 187 1.60 -1.14 -15.05
C GLU A 187 1.57 -1.42 -13.54
N VAL A 188 0.41 -1.80 -13.04
CA VAL A 188 0.23 -2.27 -11.67
C VAL A 188 0.31 -3.78 -11.67
N ASN A 189 1.25 -4.33 -10.91
CA ASN A 189 1.40 -5.76 -10.71
C ASN A 189 0.72 -6.16 -9.41
N PHE A 190 0.15 -7.37 -9.37
CA PHE A 190 -0.54 -7.92 -8.20
C PHE A 190 0.19 -9.12 -7.63
N ILE A 191 0.25 -9.17 -6.30
CA ILE A 191 0.69 -10.32 -5.52
C ILE A 191 -0.48 -10.74 -4.64
N PHE A 192 -0.87 -12.01 -4.73
CA PHE A 192 -1.92 -12.58 -3.90
C PHE A 192 -1.28 -13.27 -2.69
N ILE A 193 -1.73 -12.89 -1.49
CA ILE A 193 -1.20 -13.39 -0.23
C ILE A 193 -2.36 -13.77 0.66
N GLU A 194 -2.65 -15.06 0.77
CA GLU A 194 -3.81 -15.54 1.51
C GLU A 194 -5.11 -14.85 1.03
N ASP A 195 -5.78 -14.13 1.92
CA ASP A 195 -6.97 -13.34 1.63
C ASP A 195 -6.68 -11.86 1.33
N TYR A 196 -5.42 -11.51 0.98
CA TYR A 196 -5.02 -10.16 0.61
C TYR A 196 -4.63 -10.05 -0.86
N VAL A 197 -4.87 -8.85 -1.40
CA VAL A 197 -4.31 -8.39 -2.67
C VAL A 197 -3.32 -7.27 -2.36
N LEU A 198 -2.09 -7.41 -2.86
CA LEU A 198 -1.09 -6.38 -2.84
C LEU A 198 -0.84 -5.91 -4.27
N GLY A 199 -1.11 -4.62 -4.54
CA GLY A 199 -0.80 -3.97 -5.80
C GLY A 199 0.45 -3.10 -5.67
N TYR A 200 1.31 -3.10 -6.68
CA TYR A 200 2.47 -2.21 -6.72
C TYR A 200 2.82 -1.79 -8.15
N CYS A 201 3.43 -0.64 -8.27
CA CYS A 201 4.06 -0.21 -9.52
C CYS A 201 5.28 0.66 -9.26
N HIS A 202 6.10 0.82 -10.30
CA HIS A 202 7.16 1.81 -10.38
C HIS A 202 7.13 2.51 -11.74
N SER A 203 7.63 3.75 -11.81
CA SER A 203 7.74 4.44 -13.10
C SER A 203 8.76 3.73 -14.00
N ILE A 204 8.38 3.52 -15.25
CA ILE A 204 9.34 3.23 -16.32
C ILE A 204 10.01 4.57 -16.63
N LYS A 205 11.33 4.57 -16.81
CA LYS A 205 12.05 5.81 -17.18
C LYS A 205 11.51 6.39 -18.45
#